data_31b1e1aed6d4ca8fcf7f40c4feacdfb7
#
_entry.id   31b1e1aed6d4ca8fcf7f40c4feacdfb7
#
_cell.length_a   1.000
_cell.length_b   1.000
_cell.length_c   1.000
_cell.angle_alpha   90.00
_cell.angle_beta   90.00
_cell.angle_gamma   90.00
#
_symmetry.space_group_name_H-M   'P 1'
#
loop_
_entity.id
_entity.type
_entity.pdbx_description
1 polymer ?
#
loop_
_entity_poly.entity_id
_entity_poly.type
_entity_poly.pdbx_seq_one_letter_code
_entity_poly.pdbx_strand_id
1 'polypeptide(L)'
;MNESTVIDYPNQFKNFFENLFTKKDFSMKIRMTNEEKNQSVERKIQYLFNENMNILREEGVNSLALGYPILVKQNNKTKSVMKSPLFIWKLDITRSKSDMNEFIISKDENSTAEINKVLLMQLLSDDKTDLSSVYEAGKDEDDSILTFEEIKNILSEINKKLKIEYSEEFKIEKFPENAEKIDEKGKSTPFIFYGGVLGLFKRQNEGIIQDFNTLTENFAQFKFNVSERDDFQLNKNTSISTDPSQQNVVETLTDSQYKIIQGPPGTGKSQTLTAIITNSLENGANILIVCEKKTA
;
A
#
# COMPACT_ATOMS: atom_id res chain seq x y z
N MET A 1 8.05 2.27 -7.82
CA MET A 1 8.22 3.22 -6.72
C MET A 1 8.09 4.61 -7.31
N ASN A 2 6.90 5.21 -7.19
CA ASN A 2 6.71 6.57 -7.63
C ASN A 2 7.30 7.48 -6.56
N GLU A 3 8.23 8.34 -6.99
CA GLU A 3 8.83 9.50 -6.32
C GLU A 3 8.72 9.54 -4.78
N SER A 4 9.57 8.77 -4.11
CA SER A 4 9.80 8.90 -2.68
C SER A 4 10.52 10.22 -2.39
N THR A 5 9.97 10.99 -1.49
CA THR A 5 10.51 12.30 -1.13
C THR A 5 11.53 12.16 -0.03
N VAL A 6 12.78 12.49 -0.30
CA VAL A 6 13.83 12.62 0.72
C VAL A 6 13.68 13.98 1.38
N ILE A 7 13.39 14.00 2.68
CA ILE A 7 13.31 15.24 3.47
C ILE A 7 14.65 15.43 4.17
N ASP A 8 15.36 16.51 3.82
CA ASP A 8 16.64 16.88 4.43
C ASP A 8 16.44 18.09 5.35
N TYR A 9 15.81 17.86 6.52
CA TYR A 9 15.75 18.82 7.62
C TYR A 9 16.53 18.24 8.81
N PRO A 10 17.84 18.53 8.97
CA PRO A 10 18.75 17.72 9.77
C PRO A 10 18.35 17.56 11.25
N ASN A 11 17.90 18.63 11.90
CA ASN A 11 17.66 18.59 13.34
C ASN A 11 16.23 18.20 13.73
N GLN A 12 15.21 18.69 13.01
CA GLN A 12 13.82 18.35 13.29
C GLN A 12 13.55 16.87 12.93
N PHE A 13 14.19 16.39 11.87
CA PHE A 13 14.04 15.03 11.42
C PHE A 13 14.71 14.03 12.35
N LYS A 14 15.85 14.39 12.93
CA LYS A 14 16.52 13.53 13.93
C LYS A 14 15.63 13.29 15.13
N ASN A 15 15.04 14.33 15.70
CA ASN A 15 14.13 14.22 16.82
C ASN A 15 12.85 13.43 16.45
N PHE A 16 12.31 13.65 15.26
CA PHE A 16 11.17 12.88 14.75
C PHE A 16 11.53 11.40 14.65
N PHE A 17 12.70 11.11 14.10
CA PHE A 17 13.17 9.76 13.89
C PHE A 17 13.40 9.01 15.21
N GLU A 18 14.01 9.66 16.19
CA GLU A 18 14.21 9.10 17.53
C GLU A 18 12.88 8.77 18.22
N ASN A 19 11.84 9.58 17.98
CA ASN A 19 10.50 9.36 18.53
C ASN A 19 9.67 8.29 17.80
N LEU A 20 10.04 7.89 16.58
CA LEU A 20 9.37 6.79 15.88
C LEU A 20 9.42 5.48 16.65
N PHE A 21 10.53 5.24 17.37
CA PHE A 21 10.74 4.03 18.16
C PHE A 21 10.14 4.12 19.56
N THR A 22 9.50 5.22 19.91
CA THR A 22 8.83 5.38 21.20
C THR A 22 7.32 5.13 21.05
N LYS A 23 6.68 4.69 22.15
CA LYS A 23 5.21 4.54 22.22
C LYS A 23 4.50 5.87 22.50
N LYS A 24 5.10 7.00 22.20
CA LYS A 24 4.52 8.32 22.46
C LYS A 24 4.02 8.94 21.17
N ASP A 25 2.95 9.70 21.30
CA ASP A 25 2.53 10.61 20.24
C ASP A 25 3.65 11.59 19.95
N PHE A 26 3.85 11.82 18.67
CA PHE A 26 4.84 12.79 18.22
C PHE A 26 4.32 13.53 17.00
N SER A 27 4.61 14.82 16.94
CA SER A 27 4.30 15.64 15.78
C SER A 27 5.47 16.52 15.39
N MET A 28 5.65 16.68 14.10
CA MET A 28 6.63 17.58 13.50
C MET A 28 5.88 18.63 12.67
N LYS A 29 6.28 19.89 12.84
CA LYS A 29 5.72 21.01 12.08
C LYS A 29 6.67 21.42 10.97
N ILE A 30 6.15 21.54 9.77
CA ILE A 30 6.90 21.95 8.59
C ILE A 30 6.23 23.23 8.07
N ARG A 31 6.92 24.35 8.22
CA ARG A 31 6.45 25.65 7.74
C ARG A 31 6.99 25.94 6.34
N MET A 32 6.11 26.27 5.42
CA MET A 32 6.46 26.72 4.09
C MET A 32 7.06 28.12 4.17
N THR A 33 8.30 28.28 3.74
CA THR A 33 9.04 29.56 3.85
C THR A 33 9.10 30.31 2.52
N ASN A 34 8.85 29.60 1.41
CA ASN A 34 9.04 30.09 0.04
C ASN A 34 10.51 30.47 -0.28
N GLU A 35 11.46 30.04 0.54
CA GLU A 35 12.88 30.21 0.25
C GLU A 35 13.31 29.27 -0.89
N GLU A 36 14.09 29.77 -1.86
CA GLU A 36 14.50 28.98 -3.04
C GLU A 36 15.11 27.62 -2.70
N LYS A 37 15.96 27.56 -1.64
CA LYS A 37 16.59 26.32 -1.18
C LYS A 37 15.59 25.27 -0.66
N ASN A 38 14.42 25.70 -0.19
CA ASN A 38 13.40 24.84 0.42
C ASN A 38 12.25 24.49 -0.56
N GLN A 39 12.12 25.22 -1.67
CA GLN A 39 10.99 25.05 -2.60
C GLN A 39 10.79 23.62 -3.09
N SER A 40 11.86 22.88 -3.34
CA SER A 40 11.79 21.48 -3.78
C SER A 40 11.12 20.60 -2.73
N VAL A 41 11.50 20.75 -1.47
CA VAL A 41 10.94 19.97 -0.34
C VAL A 41 9.50 20.40 -0.08
N GLU A 42 9.25 21.69 -0.08
CA GLU A 42 7.90 22.26 0.14
C GLU A 42 6.89 21.78 -0.89
N ARG A 43 7.27 21.79 -2.18
CA ARG A 43 6.42 21.23 -3.26
C ARG A 43 6.12 19.74 -3.05
N LYS A 44 7.09 18.99 -2.60
CA LYS A 44 6.91 17.55 -2.33
C LYS A 44 5.99 17.31 -1.14
N ILE A 45 6.11 18.08 -0.07
CA ILE A 45 5.18 18.00 1.08
C ILE A 45 3.76 18.35 0.65
N GLN A 46 3.60 19.42 -0.12
CA GLN A 46 2.30 19.81 -0.65
C GLN A 46 1.70 18.72 -1.55
N TYR A 47 2.51 18.10 -2.39
CA TYR A 47 2.11 16.98 -3.24
C TYR A 47 1.67 15.77 -2.38
N LEU A 48 2.48 15.37 -1.39
CA LEU A 48 2.14 14.26 -0.50
C LEU A 48 0.81 14.51 0.25
N PHE A 49 0.62 15.73 0.73
CA PHE A 49 -0.63 16.12 1.39
C PHE A 49 -1.83 15.97 0.45
N ASN A 50 -1.76 16.60 -0.73
CA ASN A 50 -2.88 16.61 -1.68
C ASN A 50 -3.21 15.18 -2.14
N GLU A 51 -2.20 14.40 -2.49
CA GLU A 51 -2.38 13.05 -2.99
C GLU A 51 -2.89 12.10 -1.89
N ASN A 52 -2.37 12.23 -0.66
CA ASN A 52 -2.89 11.46 0.48
C ASN A 52 -4.37 11.77 0.75
N MET A 53 -4.76 13.04 0.65
CA MET A 53 -6.16 13.45 0.80
C MET A 53 -7.06 12.91 -0.31
N ASN A 54 -6.55 12.79 -1.54
CA ASN A 54 -7.27 12.18 -2.66
C ASN A 54 -7.48 10.68 -2.40
N ILE A 55 -6.42 9.96 -2.02
CA ILE A 55 -6.49 8.53 -1.69
C ILE A 55 -7.44 8.30 -0.50
N LEU A 56 -7.35 9.14 0.53
CA LEU A 56 -8.23 9.05 1.70
C LEU A 56 -9.71 9.23 1.32
N ARG A 57 -10.02 10.14 0.38
CA ARG A 57 -11.38 10.35 -0.12
C ARG A 57 -11.86 9.21 -1.01
N GLU A 58 -11.01 8.71 -1.89
CA GLU A 58 -11.37 7.66 -2.86
C GLU A 58 -11.40 6.27 -2.22
N GLU A 59 -10.40 5.95 -1.43
CA GLU A 59 -10.18 4.59 -0.89
C GLU A 59 -10.51 4.49 0.61
N GLY A 60 -10.65 5.62 1.31
CA GLY A 60 -10.89 5.67 2.75
C GLY A 60 -9.68 5.26 3.59
N VAL A 61 -8.48 5.25 2.99
CA VAL A 61 -7.24 4.79 3.64
C VAL A 61 -6.20 5.92 3.63
N ASN A 62 -5.57 6.13 4.80
CA ASN A 62 -4.39 6.98 4.88
C ASN A 62 -3.18 6.21 4.38
N SER A 63 -2.51 6.74 3.36
CA SER A 63 -1.37 6.09 2.70
C SER A 63 -0.03 6.70 3.07
N LEU A 64 -0.01 7.82 3.83
CA LEU A 64 1.25 8.44 4.22
C LEU A 64 1.98 7.57 5.23
N ALA A 65 3.24 7.30 4.95
CA ALA A 65 4.09 6.57 5.88
C ALA A 65 5.57 6.94 5.71
N LEU A 66 6.35 6.61 6.74
CA LEU A 66 7.81 6.62 6.69
C LEU A 66 8.32 5.20 6.55
N GLY A 67 9.16 4.97 5.56
CA GLY A 67 9.88 3.72 5.37
C GLY A 67 11.34 3.83 5.83
N TYR A 68 11.83 2.87 6.65
CA TYR A 68 13.21 2.84 7.15
C TYR A 68 13.55 1.47 7.75
N PRO A 69 14.82 1.03 7.76
CA PRO A 69 15.85 1.41 6.79
C PRO A 69 15.54 0.81 5.41
N ILE A 70 16.32 1.18 4.40
CA ILE A 70 16.08 0.77 3.02
C ILE A 70 17.02 -0.38 2.67
N LEU A 71 16.48 -1.51 2.27
CA LEU A 71 17.23 -2.57 1.62
C LEU A 71 17.48 -2.20 0.16
N VAL A 72 18.75 -2.21 -0.22
CA VAL A 72 19.21 -1.97 -1.60
C VAL A 72 19.83 -3.26 -2.13
N LYS A 73 19.28 -3.77 -3.24
CA LYS A 73 19.70 -5.05 -3.81
C LYS A 73 19.35 -5.13 -5.27
N GLN A 74 20.20 -5.79 -6.06
CA GLN A 74 19.84 -6.13 -7.43
C GLN A 74 18.81 -7.27 -7.46
N ASN A 75 17.74 -7.10 -8.22
CA ASN A 75 16.79 -8.16 -8.49
C ASN A 75 17.42 -9.19 -9.43
N ASN A 76 17.40 -10.46 -9.07
CA ASN A 76 18.06 -11.53 -9.83
C ASN A 76 17.40 -11.79 -11.19
N LYS A 77 16.09 -11.54 -11.31
CA LYS A 77 15.33 -11.76 -12.56
C LYS A 77 15.41 -10.58 -13.50
N THR A 78 15.11 -9.37 -13.01
CA THR A 78 15.02 -8.16 -13.84
C THR A 78 16.33 -7.42 -14.00
N LYS A 79 17.34 -7.75 -13.17
CA LYS A 79 18.64 -7.05 -13.10
C LYS A 79 18.54 -5.56 -12.69
N SER A 80 17.36 -5.07 -12.38
CA SER A 80 17.15 -3.73 -11.85
C SER A 80 17.55 -3.66 -10.36
N VAL A 81 17.93 -2.49 -9.88
CA VAL A 81 18.19 -2.27 -8.45
C VAL A 81 16.89 -2.01 -7.74
N MET A 82 16.57 -2.85 -6.79
CA MET A 82 15.45 -2.71 -5.88
C MET A 82 15.90 -1.86 -4.68
N LYS A 83 15.10 -0.87 -4.33
CA LYS A 83 15.23 -0.04 -3.12
C LYS A 83 13.90 -0.10 -2.41
N SER A 84 13.85 -0.75 -1.25
CA SER A 84 12.60 -0.94 -0.52
C SER A 84 12.82 -0.83 0.98
N PRO A 85 11.95 -0.12 1.72
CA PRO A 85 12.07 -0.06 3.18
C PRO A 85 11.76 -1.42 3.80
N LEU A 86 12.45 -1.73 4.88
CA LEU A 86 12.22 -2.95 5.66
C LEU A 86 11.03 -2.79 6.62
N PHE A 87 10.91 -1.62 7.22
CA PHE A 87 9.80 -1.28 8.10
C PHE A 87 9.10 -0.02 7.62
N ILE A 88 7.80 0.06 7.92
CA ILE A 88 6.93 1.15 7.53
C ILE A 88 6.18 1.63 8.76
N TRP A 89 6.25 2.94 9.06
CA TRP A 89 5.47 3.60 10.10
C TRP A 89 4.38 4.44 9.46
N LYS A 90 3.14 4.17 9.79
CA LYS A 90 2.01 5.00 9.36
C LYS A 90 2.08 6.37 10.02
N LEU A 91 1.85 7.39 9.25
CA LEU A 91 1.87 8.78 9.69
C LEU A 91 0.65 9.50 9.17
N ASP A 92 0.23 10.53 9.92
CA ASP A 92 -0.78 11.47 9.45
C ASP A 92 -0.14 12.77 8.98
N ILE A 93 -0.77 13.41 8.00
CA ILE A 93 -0.39 14.75 7.57
C ILE A 93 -1.64 15.63 7.55
N THR A 94 -1.57 16.73 8.27
CA THR A 94 -2.65 17.70 8.34
C THR A 94 -2.11 19.10 8.11
N ARG A 95 -3.00 20.02 7.75
CA ARG A 95 -2.66 21.44 7.68
C ARG A 95 -2.99 22.09 9.02
N SER A 96 -2.11 22.96 9.51
CA SER A 96 -2.34 23.69 10.76
C SER A 96 -3.59 24.56 10.64
N LYS A 97 -4.40 24.59 11.71
CA LYS A 97 -5.59 25.45 11.78
C LYS A 97 -5.23 26.93 11.97
N SER A 98 -4.07 27.18 12.57
CA SER A 98 -3.60 28.53 12.88
C SER A 98 -2.75 29.18 11.77
N ASP A 99 -2.10 28.36 10.95
CA ASP A 99 -1.26 28.83 9.85
C ASP A 99 -1.42 27.90 8.64
N MET A 100 -2.04 28.41 7.59
CA MET A 100 -2.28 27.65 6.35
C MET A 100 -0.98 27.27 5.61
N ASN A 101 0.14 27.90 5.96
CA ASN A 101 1.47 27.56 5.40
C ASN A 101 2.22 26.54 6.25
N GLU A 102 1.60 25.98 7.29
CA GLU A 102 2.22 24.99 8.16
C GLU A 102 1.54 23.62 7.98
N PHE A 103 2.34 22.60 7.72
CA PHE A 103 1.91 21.19 7.74
C PHE A 103 2.38 20.53 9.04
N ILE A 104 1.54 19.66 9.58
CA ILE A 104 1.81 18.87 10.76
C ILE A 104 1.85 17.40 10.32
N ILE A 105 3.02 16.76 10.47
CA ILE A 105 3.18 15.32 10.29
C ILE A 105 3.20 14.71 11.67
N SER A 106 2.34 13.76 11.93
CA SER A 106 2.17 13.15 13.24
C SER A 106 2.17 11.63 13.19
N LYS A 107 2.60 11.04 14.28
CA LYS A 107 2.49 9.64 14.62
C LYS A 107 1.67 9.55 15.90
N ASP A 108 0.64 8.72 15.94
CA ASP A 108 -0.08 8.42 17.17
C ASP A 108 0.61 7.29 17.97
N GLU A 109 0.20 7.09 19.20
CA GLU A 109 0.76 6.06 20.11
C GLU A 109 0.53 4.62 19.58
N ASN A 110 -0.52 4.41 18.80
CA ASN A 110 -0.88 3.12 18.21
C ASN A 110 -0.19 2.87 16.87
N SER A 111 0.44 3.90 16.30
CA SER A 111 1.17 3.78 15.04
C SER A 111 2.54 3.15 15.27
N THR A 112 2.68 1.91 14.88
CA THR A 112 3.88 1.09 15.09
C THR A 112 4.57 0.75 13.79
N ALA A 113 5.79 0.23 13.89
CA ALA A 113 6.48 -0.29 12.74
C ALA A 113 5.76 -1.54 12.22
N GLU A 114 5.42 -1.54 10.95
CA GLU A 114 4.99 -2.75 10.24
C GLU A 114 6.15 -3.27 9.39
N ILE A 115 6.36 -4.58 9.38
CA ILE A 115 7.31 -5.19 8.45
C ILE A 115 6.74 -5.06 7.03
N ASN A 116 7.59 -4.71 6.08
CA ASN A 116 7.22 -4.70 4.67
C ASN A 116 7.10 -6.14 4.14
N LYS A 117 5.94 -6.75 4.32
CA LYS A 117 5.65 -8.14 3.95
C LYS A 117 5.81 -8.37 2.44
N VAL A 118 5.51 -7.37 1.61
CA VAL A 118 5.70 -7.46 0.16
C VAL A 118 7.17 -7.62 -0.20
N LEU A 119 8.04 -6.87 0.46
CA LEU A 119 9.47 -7.05 0.29
C LEU A 119 9.91 -8.46 0.71
N LEU A 120 9.41 -8.96 1.84
CA LEU A 120 9.73 -10.32 2.29
C LEU A 120 9.26 -11.39 1.29
N MET A 121 8.04 -11.27 0.77
CA MET A 121 7.52 -12.16 -0.27
C MET A 121 8.35 -12.09 -1.55
N GLN A 122 8.78 -10.90 -1.96
CA GLN A 122 9.63 -10.73 -3.14
C GLN A 122 11.01 -11.39 -2.93
N LEU A 123 11.60 -11.26 -1.76
CA LEU A 123 12.87 -11.91 -1.42
C LEU A 123 12.75 -13.44 -1.42
N LEU A 124 11.64 -13.98 -0.92
CA LEU A 124 11.34 -15.41 -0.98
C LEU A 124 11.25 -15.89 -2.43
N SER A 125 10.53 -15.16 -3.29
CA SER A 125 10.31 -15.56 -4.68
C SER A 125 11.55 -15.44 -5.57
N ASP A 126 12.39 -14.42 -5.32
CA ASP A 126 13.52 -14.10 -6.18
C ASP A 126 14.81 -14.82 -5.78
N ASP A 127 15.05 -14.98 -4.50
CA ASP A 127 16.30 -15.53 -3.96
C ASP A 127 16.16 -16.91 -3.37
N LYS A 128 14.94 -17.42 -3.24
CA LYS A 128 14.62 -18.63 -2.45
C LYS A 128 15.19 -18.53 -1.02
N THR A 129 15.38 -17.31 -0.53
CA THR A 129 15.87 -17.06 0.82
C THR A 129 14.74 -17.36 1.79
N ASP A 130 14.90 -18.34 2.64
CA ASP A 130 13.92 -18.66 3.66
C ASP A 130 13.90 -17.58 4.73
N LEU A 131 12.88 -16.72 4.66
CA LEU A 131 12.55 -15.66 5.62
C LEU A 131 11.27 -15.99 6.40
N SER A 132 10.87 -17.26 6.44
CA SER A 132 9.63 -17.69 7.10
C SER A 132 9.58 -17.27 8.56
N SER A 133 10.68 -17.39 9.30
CA SER A 133 10.77 -16.92 10.70
C SER A 133 10.52 -15.41 10.84
N VAL A 134 11.03 -14.62 9.92
CA VAL A 134 10.83 -13.16 9.88
C VAL A 134 9.38 -12.83 9.51
N TYR A 135 8.81 -13.59 8.59
CA TYR A 135 7.42 -13.43 8.16
C TYR A 135 6.44 -13.80 9.28
N GLU A 136 6.69 -14.89 10.00
CA GLU A 136 5.86 -15.31 11.13
C GLU A 136 5.93 -14.32 12.29
N ALA A 137 7.11 -13.76 12.59
CA ALA A 137 7.24 -12.68 13.58
C ALA A 137 6.43 -11.42 13.25
N GLY A 138 6.05 -11.21 11.99
CA GLY A 138 5.17 -10.12 11.55
C GLY A 138 3.70 -10.48 11.47
N LYS A 139 3.33 -11.72 11.83
CA LYS A 139 1.95 -12.25 11.73
C LYS A 139 1.19 -12.27 13.05
N ASP A 140 1.80 -11.86 14.17
CA ASP A 140 1.12 -11.92 15.46
C ASP A 140 -0.28 -11.32 15.36
N GLU A 141 -1.28 -12.19 15.64
CA GLU A 141 -2.73 -11.94 15.47
C GLU A 141 -3.26 -10.85 16.41
N ASP A 142 -2.52 -10.52 17.44
CA ASP A 142 -2.73 -9.33 18.24
C ASP A 142 -1.88 -8.21 17.66
N ASP A 143 -2.45 -7.07 17.35
CA ASP A 143 -1.82 -5.79 16.91
C ASP A 143 -0.59 -5.41 17.76
N SER A 144 0.32 -6.37 17.96
CA SER A 144 1.48 -6.24 18.82
C SER A 144 2.49 -5.33 18.13
N ILE A 145 2.66 -4.25 18.79
CA ILE A 145 3.59 -3.18 18.47
C ILE A 145 5.00 -3.76 18.45
N LEU A 146 5.64 -3.81 17.27
CA LEU A 146 7.03 -4.20 17.18
C LEU A 146 7.88 -3.33 18.10
N THR A 147 8.48 -3.95 19.08
CA THR A 147 9.40 -3.29 20.01
C THR A 147 10.73 -3.01 19.31
N PHE A 148 11.50 -2.11 19.86
CA PHE A 148 12.83 -1.79 19.34
C PHE A 148 13.76 -3.03 19.27
N GLU A 149 13.68 -3.91 20.28
CA GLU A 149 14.45 -5.16 20.32
C GLU A 149 13.99 -6.15 19.25
N GLU A 150 12.70 -6.27 19.00
CA GLU A 150 12.17 -7.12 17.92
C GLU A 150 12.63 -6.61 16.55
N ILE A 151 12.61 -5.29 16.33
CA ILE A 151 13.13 -4.69 15.09
C ILE A 151 14.60 -5.04 14.90
N LYS A 152 15.43 -4.96 15.95
CA LYS A 152 16.84 -5.35 15.89
C LYS A 152 17.02 -6.83 15.57
N ASN A 153 16.25 -7.70 16.20
CA ASN A 153 16.30 -9.13 15.97
C ASN A 153 15.95 -9.47 14.51
N ILE A 154 14.88 -8.87 13.98
CA ILE A 154 14.46 -9.03 12.59
C ILE A 154 15.55 -8.56 11.62
N LEU A 155 16.15 -7.38 11.88
CA LEU A 155 17.26 -6.87 11.06
C LEU A 155 18.47 -7.80 11.10
N SER A 156 18.82 -8.32 12.28
CA SER A 156 19.92 -9.28 12.42
C SER A 156 19.67 -10.55 11.62
N GLU A 157 18.46 -11.10 11.65
CA GLU A 157 18.09 -12.29 10.85
C GLU A 157 18.17 -12.00 9.34
N ILE A 158 17.59 -10.89 8.88
CA ILE A 158 17.66 -10.49 7.47
C ILE A 158 19.13 -10.37 7.01
N ASN A 159 19.97 -9.73 7.84
CA ASN A 159 21.38 -9.55 7.53
C ASN A 159 22.13 -10.87 7.43
N LYS A 160 21.90 -11.80 8.35
CA LYS A 160 22.49 -13.14 8.31
C LYS A 160 22.07 -13.90 7.04
N LYS A 161 20.79 -13.86 6.70
CA LYS A 161 20.24 -14.56 5.53
C LYS A 161 20.71 -13.97 4.20
N LEU A 162 20.78 -12.65 4.10
CA LEU A 162 21.26 -11.95 2.89
C LEU A 162 22.78 -11.73 2.87
N LYS A 163 23.52 -12.14 3.92
CA LYS A 163 24.97 -11.94 4.08
C LYS A 163 25.38 -10.47 3.94
N ILE A 164 24.64 -9.59 4.62
CA ILE A 164 24.86 -8.15 4.63
C ILE A 164 25.63 -7.77 5.89
N GLU A 165 26.61 -6.86 5.79
CA GLU A 165 27.23 -6.26 6.96
C GLU A 165 26.21 -5.43 7.74
N TYR A 166 26.13 -5.67 9.04
CA TYR A 166 25.15 -5.08 9.93
C TYR A 166 25.81 -4.13 10.94
N SER A 167 25.16 -2.98 11.15
CA SER A 167 25.47 -2.10 12.27
C SER A 167 24.39 -2.27 13.33
N GLU A 168 24.79 -2.60 14.56
CA GLU A 168 23.85 -2.70 15.68
C GLU A 168 23.28 -1.34 16.11
N GLU A 169 23.94 -0.25 15.69
CA GLU A 169 23.48 1.09 15.99
C GLU A 169 22.52 1.60 14.91
N PHE A 170 21.33 2.03 15.35
CA PHE A 170 20.42 2.77 14.50
C PHE A 170 21.02 4.15 14.23
N LYS A 171 21.37 4.37 12.97
CA LYS A 171 21.91 5.65 12.50
C LYS A 171 21.02 6.22 11.40
N ILE A 172 21.13 7.51 11.17
CA ILE A 172 20.50 8.18 10.04
C ILE A 172 21.58 8.57 9.07
N GLU A 173 21.48 8.05 7.85
CA GLU A 173 22.38 8.40 6.75
C GLU A 173 21.68 9.38 5.82
N LYS A 174 22.42 10.41 5.42
CA LYS A 174 21.95 11.35 4.40
C LYS A 174 21.99 10.68 3.03
N PHE A 175 20.95 10.85 2.24
CA PHE A 175 20.98 10.41 0.85
C PHE A 175 22.07 11.14 0.08
N PRO A 176 22.86 10.45 -0.73
CA PRO A 176 23.87 11.09 -1.56
C PRO A 176 23.19 11.98 -2.62
N GLU A 177 23.83 13.07 -2.99
CA GLU A 177 23.36 13.98 -4.04
C GLU A 177 23.17 13.25 -5.39
N ASN A 178 24.02 12.27 -5.66
CA ASN A 178 23.88 11.40 -6.81
C ASN A 178 23.31 10.03 -6.39
N ALA A 179 22.05 9.79 -6.73
CA ALA A 179 21.35 8.53 -6.44
C ALA A 179 21.98 7.31 -7.17
N GLU A 180 22.70 7.51 -8.27
CA GLU A 180 23.36 6.43 -9.02
C GLU A 180 24.40 5.69 -8.19
N LYS A 181 25.06 6.36 -7.25
CA LYS A 181 26.02 5.73 -6.33
C LYS A 181 25.40 4.63 -5.48
N ILE A 182 24.14 4.81 -5.07
CA ILE A 182 23.39 3.78 -4.34
C ILE A 182 23.11 2.60 -5.27
N ASP A 183 22.73 2.88 -6.50
CA ASP A 183 22.39 1.86 -7.49
C ASP A 183 23.64 1.05 -7.89
N GLU A 184 24.77 1.68 -8.13
CA GLU A 184 26.03 1.00 -8.46
C GLU A 184 26.46 0.06 -7.33
N LYS A 185 26.40 0.52 -6.07
CA LYS A 185 26.70 -0.31 -4.92
C LYS A 185 25.71 -1.49 -4.82
N GLY A 186 24.41 -1.24 -5.00
CA GLY A 186 23.35 -2.25 -4.95
C GLY A 186 23.43 -3.30 -6.06
N LYS A 187 24.00 -2.96 -7.23
CA LYS A 187 24.30 -3.92 -8.30
C LYS A 187 25.42 -4.89 -7.91
N SER A 188 26.37 -4.44 -7.12
CA SER A 188 27.55 -5.25 -6.73
C SER A 188 27.25 -6.14 -5.53
N THR A 189 26.66 -5.57 -4.49
CA THR A 189 26.36 -6.27 -3.23
C THR A 189 25.08 -5.74 -2.60
N PRO A 190 24.22 -6.59 -2.02
CA PRO A 190 23.10 -6.13 -1.23
C PRO A 190 23.60 -5.42 0.02
N PHE A 191 22.93 -4.34 0.41
CA PHE A 191 23.26 -3.61 1.64
C PHE A 191 22.02 -2.92 2.22
N ILE A 192 22.10 -2.58 3.50
CA ILE A 192 21.12 -1.74 4.17
C ILE A 192 21.62 -0.30 4.15
N PHE A 193 20.77 0.57 3.63
CA PHE A 193 20.97 2.02 3.67
C PHE A 193 20.11 2.60 4.79
N TYR A 194 20.73 3.27 5.74
CA TYR A 194 20.06 3.81 6.92
C TYR A 194 19.45 5.19 6.68
N GLY A 195 18.82 5.37 5.52
CA GLY A 195 18.04 6.55 5.17
C GLY A 195 16.55 6.28 5.30
N GLY A 196 15.81 7.29 5.71
CA GLY A 196 14.34 7.25 5.77
C GLY A 196 13.70 7.86 4.53
N VAL A 197 12.57 7.31 4.11
CA VAL A 197 11.77 7.81 3.00
C VAL A 197 10.34 8.07 3.46
N LEU A 198 9.93 9.33 3.42
CA LEU A 198 8.53 9.70 3.57
C LEU A 198 7.83 9.58 2.21
N GLY A 199 6.72 8.86 2.15
CA GLY A 199 6.01 8.61 0.90
C GLY A 199 4.60 8.11 1.10
N LEU A 200 3.91 7.87 -0.01
CA LEU A 200 2.61 7.25 -0.01
C LEU A 200 2.78 5.75 -0.26
N PHE A 201 2.54 4.97 0.77
CA PHE A 201 2.59 3.53 0.72
C PHE A 201 1.16 3.00 0.60
N LYS A 202 0.73 2.67 -0.62
CA LYS A 202 -0.57 2.06 -0.82
C LYS A 202 -0.63 0.73 -0.07
N ARG A 203 -1.70 0.50 0.69
CA ARG A 203 -1.97 -0.82 1.25
C ARG A 203 -2.01 -1.80 0.10
N GLN A 204 -1.02 -2.65 0.01
CA GLN A 204 -1.12 -3.80 -0.86
C GLN A 204 -2.05 -4.77 -0.15
N ASN A 205 -3.07 -5.23 -0.85
CA ASN A 205 -3.99 -6.24 -0.35
C ASN A 205 -3.22 -7.57 -0.24
N GLU A 206 -2.49 -7.73 0.87
CA GLU A 206 -1.66 -8.91 1.15
C GLU A 206 -2.46 -10.20 1.00
N GLY A 207 -3.72 -10.18 1.45
CA GLY A 207 -4.65 -11.28 1.28
C GLY A 207 -4.83 -11.65 -0.19
N ILE A 208 -5.06 -10.67 -1.07
CA ILE A 208 -5.22 -10.95 -2.50
C ILE A 208 -3.95 -11.55 -3.12
N ILE A 209 -2.77 -11.04 -2.76
CA ILE A 209 -1.50 -11.60 -3.24
C ILE A 209 -1.31 -13.03 -2.75
N GLN A 210 -1.62 -13.29 -1.48
CA GLN A 210 -1.55 -14.63 -0.90
C GLN A 210 -2.54 -15.58 -1.55
N ASP A 211 -3.77 -15.13 -1.79
CA ASP A 211 -4.81 -15.89 -2.48
C ASP A 211 -4.39 -16.21 -3.92
N PHE A 212 -3.84 -15.25 -4.65
CA PHE A 212 -3.30 -15.48 -5.99
C PHE A 212 -2.14 -16.48 -6.00
N ASN A 213 -1.22 -16.41 -5.04
CA ASN A 213 -0.13 -17.37 -4.93
C ASN A 213 -0.67 -18.78 -4.64
N THR A 214 -1.60 -18.89 -3.69
CA THR A 214 -2.27 -20.16 -3.35
C THR A 214 -3.04 -20.72 -4.54
N LEU A 215 -3.76 -19.86 -5.28
CA LEU A 215 -4.44 -20.26 -6.51
C LEU A 215 -3.47 -20.73 -7.59
N THR A 216 -2.33 -20.05 -7.74
CA THR A 216 -1.32 -20.40 -8.75
C THR A 216 -0.65 -21.73 -8.41
N GLU A 217 -0.30 -21.96 -7.15
CA GLU A 217 0.33 -23.21 -6.68
C GLU A 217 -0.61 -24.40 -6.74
N ASN A 218 -1.90 -24.18 -6.47
CA ASN A 218 -2.92 -25.23 -6.40
C ASN A 218 -3.87 -25.23 -7.60
N PHE A 219 -3.57 -24.51 -8.67
CA PHE A 219 -4.48 -24.32 -9.81
C PHE A 219 -5.04 -25.62 -10.37
N ALA A 220 -4.24 -26.68 -10.43
CA ALA A 220 -4.66 -28.01 -10.91
C ALA A 220 -5.66 -28.70 -9.95
N GLN A 221 -5.76 -28.27 -8.69
CA GLN A 221 -6.66 -28.86 -7.68
C GLN A 221 -7.99 -28.06 -7.58
N PHE A 222 -8.04 -26.82 -8.07
CA PHE A 222 -9.25 -26.02 -8.08
C PHE A 222 -10.21 -26.54 -9.17
N LYS A 223 -11.08 -27.43 -8.78
CA LYS A 223 -12.26 -27.75 -9.58
C LYS A 223 -13.34 -26.71 -9.25
N PHE A 224 -13.57 -25.77 -10.16
CA PHE A 224 -14.75 -24.91 -10.09
C PHE A 224 -15.99 -25.79 -10.34
N ASN A 225 -16.58 -26.32 -9.28
CA ASN A 225 -17.90 -26.91 -9.38
C ASN A 225 -18.87 -25.74 -9.57
N VAL A 226 -19.18 -25.41 -10.80
CA VAL A 226 -20.34 -24.59 -11.12
C VAL A 226 -21.54 -25.47 -10.80
N SER A 227 -22.19 -25.26 -9.65
CA SER A 227 -23.48 -25.91 -9.36
C SER A 227 -24.45 -25.60 -10.49
N GLU A 228 -25.18 -26.60 -10.91
CA GLU A 228 -26.31 -26.39 -11.85
C GLU A 228 -27.16 -25.26 -11.30
N ARG A 229 -27.45 -24.27 -12.15
CA ARG A 229 -28.32 -23.15 -11.78
C ARG A 229 -29.67 -23.69 -11.41
N ASP A 230 -30.15 -23.39 -10.21
CA ASP A 230 -31.59 -23.33 -9.99
C ASP A 230 -32.16 -22.34 -11.02
N ASP A 231 -33.28 -22.70 -11.68
CA ASP A 231 -33.95 -21.87 -12.67
C ASP A 231 -34.45 -20.57 -12.03
N PHE A 232 -33.52 -19.64 -11.83
CA PHE A 232 -33.80 -18.34 -11.23
C PHE A 232 -34.40 -17.42 -12.31
N GLN A 233 -35.71 -17.25 -12.27
CA GLN A 233 -36.43 -16.34 -13.18
C GLN A 233 -36.44 -14.94 -12.54
N LEU A 234 -35.71 -14.03 -13.12
CA LEU A 234 -35.81 -12.62 -12.77
C LEU A 234 -37.09 -12.02 -13.34
N ASN A 235 -37.86 -11.30 -12.50
CA ASN A 235 -38.89 -10.43 -12.98
C ASN A 235 -38.29 -9.39 -13.93
N LYS A 236 -38.91 -9.23 -15.12
CA LYS A 236 -38.39 -8.32 -16.15
C LYS A 236 -38.58 -6.83 -15.81
N ASN A 237 -39.40 -6.52 -14.82
CA ASN A 237 -39.64 -5.14 -14.40
C ASN A 237 -38.67 -4.74 -13.30
N THR A 238 -37.97 -3.63 -13.48
CA THR A 238 -37.09 -3.04 -12.47
C THR A 238 -37.80 -1.89 -11.77
N SER A 239 -37.63 -1.76 -10.47
CA SER A 239 -38.08 -0.58 -9.69
C SER A 239 -37.36 0.70 -10.06
N ILE A 240 -36.23 0.57 -10.76
CA ILE A 240 -35.37 1.70 -11.18
C ILE A 240 -35.66 2.02 -12.64
N SER A 241 -35.89 3.30 -12.93
CA SER A 241 -36.06 3.78 -14.30
C SER A 241 -34.77 3.58 -15.11
N THR A 242 -34.90 2.85 -16.21
CA THR A 242 -33.82 2.51 -17.14
C THR A 242 -34.18 2.92 -18.56
N ASP A 243 -33.19 3.21 -19.39
CA ASP A 243 -33.44 3.34 -20.84
C ASP A 243 -33.58 1.95 -21.50
N PRO A 244 -34.07 1.88 -22.76
CA PRO A 244 -34.28 0.60 -23.42
C PRO A 244 -33.05 -0.30 -23.53
N SER A 245 -31.85 0.28 -23.68
CA SER A 245 -30.60 -0.48 -23.75
C SER A 245 -30.19 -1.03 -22.39
N GLN A 246 -30.34 -0.26 -21.34
CA GLN A 246 -30.15 -0.68 -19.96
C GLN A 246 -31.15 -1.76 -19.54
N GLN A 247 -32.43 -1.58 -19.93
CA GLN A 247 -33.50 -2.55 -19.67
C GLN A 247 -33.19 -3.91 -20.33
N ASN A 248 -32.70 -3.90 -21.57
CA ASN A 248 -32.32 -5.12 -22.28
C ASN A 248 -31.16 -5.86 -21.55
N VAL A 249 -30.23 -5.12 -20.94
CA VAL A 249 -29.17 -5.75 -20.13
C VAL A 249 -29.74 -6.49 -18.93
N VAL A 250 -30.70 -5.88 -18.22
CA VAL A 250 -31.39 -6.50 -17.06
C VAL A 250 -32.18 -7.71 -17.46
N GLU A 251 -32.99 -7.62 -18.54
CA GLU A 251 -33.83 -8.69 -19.02
C GLU A 251 -33.06 -9.92 -19.49
N THR A 252 -31.88 -9.70 -20.05
CA THR A 252 -31.01 -10.77 -20.57
C THR A 252 -29.93 -11.22 -19.59
N LEU A 253 -30.01 -10.79 -18.32
CA LEU A 253 -28.97 -11.07 -17.35
C LEU A 253 -28.76 -12.57 -17.10
N THR A 254 -29.82 -13.33 -17.11
CA THR A 254 -29.84 -14.79 -16.85
C THR A 254 -29.57 -15.65 -18.06
N ASP A 255 -29.50 -15.07 -19.26
CA ASP A 255 -29.34 -15.83 -20.51
C ASP A 255 -27.97 -16.50 -20.65
N SER A 256 -26.98 -16.04 -19.87
CA SER A 256 -25.60 -16.56 -19.92
C SER A 256 -24.94 -16.54 -18.55
N GLN A 257 -23.94 -17.41 -18.36
CA GLN A 257 -23.13 -17.44 -17.12
C GLN A 257 -22.28 -16.19 -16.92
N TYR A 258 -21.86 -15.56 -18.00
CA TYR A 258 -21.03 -14.37 -18.00
C TYR A 258 -21.66 -13.29 -18.86
N LYS A 259 -21.67 -12.07 -18.34
CA LYS A 259 -22.13 -10.91 -19.09
C LYS A 259 -21.14 -9.77 -18.96
N ILE A 260 -20.67 -9.26 -20.09
CA ILE A 260 -19.78 -8.09 -20.14
C ILE A 260 -20.63 -6.89 -20.56
N ILE A 261 -20.64 -5.86 -19.69
CA ILE A 261 -21.33 -4.60 -19.97
C ILE A 261 -20.29 -3.54 -20.28
N GLN A 262 -20.22 -3.12 -21.54
CA GLN A 262 -19.28 -2.10 -21.99
C GLN A 262 -20.04 -0.84 -22.41
N GLY A 263 -19.56 0.31 -21.98
CA GLY A 263 -20.12 1.60 -22.36
C GLY A 263 -19.13 2.75 -22.11
N PRO A 264 -19.13 3.78 -22.96
CA PRO A 264 -18.36 5.00 -22.75
C PRO A 264 -18.72 5.71 -21.43
N PRO A 265 -17.90 6.66 -20.95
CA PRO A 265 -18.29 7.52 -19.85
C PRO A 265 -19.61 8.24 -20.16
N GLY A 266 -20.51 8.36 -19.15
CA GLY A 266 -21.79 9.06 -19.30
C GLY A 266 -22.96 8.20 -19.85
N THR A 267 -22.75 6.94 -20.21
CA THR A 267 -23.82 6.05 -20.72
C THR A 267 -24.67 5.39 -19.64
N GLY A 268 -24.59 5.82 -18.40
CA GLY A 268 -25.41 5.28 -17.32
C GLY A 268 -24.99 3.90 -16.81
N LYS A 269 -23.70 3.48 -16.94
CA LYS A 269 -23.22 2.19 -16.42
C LYS A 269 -23.56 1.97 -14.95
N SER A 270 -23.34 2.98 -14.11
CA SER A 270 -23.68 2.89 -12.68
C SER A 270 -25.20 2.71 -12.48
N GLN A 271 -26.01 3.37 -13.28
CA GLN A 271 -27.47 3.20 -13.25
C GLN A 271 -27.88 1.78 -13.66
N THR A 272 -27.27 1.24 -14.70
CA THR A 272 -27.48 -0.15 -15.13
C THR A 272 -27.10 -1.14 -14.02
N LEU A 273 -25.92 -0.95 -13.37
CA LEU A 273 -25.49 -1.79 -12.25
C LEU A 273 -26.47 -1.70 -11.07
N THR A 274 -26.91 -0.50 -10.72
CA THR A 274 -27.91 -0.30 -9.66
C THR A 274 -29.21 -1.01 -10.01
N ALA A 275 -29.67 -0.93 -11.24
CA ALA A 275 -30.89 -1.65 -11.70
C ALA A 275 -30.73 -3.17 -11.61
N ILE A 276 -29.58 -3.71 -12.01
CA ILE A 276 -29.25 -5.14 -11.87
C ILE A 276 -29.31 -5.57 -10.40
N ILE A 277 -28.61 -4.81 -9.52
CA ILE A 277 -28.53 -5.11 -8.09
C ILE A 277 -29.92 -5.08 -7.47
N THR A 278 -30.69 -4.02 -7.71
CA THR A 278 -32.02 -3.87 -7.15
C THR A 278 -32.95 -4.98 -7.64
N ASN A 279 -32.99 -5.25 -8.94
CA ASN A 279 -33.80 -6.31 -9.51
C ASN A 279 -33.43 -7.69 -8.92
N SER A 280 -32.16 -7.99 -8.79
CA SER A 280 -31.70 -9.26 -8.23
C SER A 280 -32.08 -9.41 -6.73
N LEU A 281 -31.96 -8.33 -5.94
CA LEU A 281 -32.38 -8.33 -4.53
C LEU A 281 -33.88 -8.47 -4.37
N GLU A 282 -34.69 -7.80 -5.20
CA GLU A 282 -36.15 -7.92 -5.21
C GLU A 282 -36.62 -9.35 -5.54
N ASN A 283 -35.79 -10.07 -6.29
CA ASN A 283 -36.07 -11.49 -6.61
C ASN A 283 -35.39 -12.46 -5.60
N GLY A 284 -34.85 -11.97 -4.49
CA GLY A 284 -34.31 -12.80 -3.41
C GLY A 284 -32.92 -13.37 -3.67
N ALA A 285 -32.17 -12.84 -4.65
CA ALA A 285 -30.83 -13.29 -4.95
C ALA A 285 -29.80 -12.75 -3.93
N ASN A 286 -28.79 -13.56 -3.63
CA ASN A 286 -27.59 -13.09 -2.93
C ASN A 286 -26.62 -12.49 -3.95
N ILE A 287 -26.11 -11.29 -3.67
CA ILE A 287 -25.25 -10.56 -4.59
C ILE A 287 -23.92 -10.24 -3.92
N LEU A 288 -22.82 -10.50 -4.60
CA LEU A 288 -21.49 -10.01 -4.27
C LEU A 288 -21.10 -8.91 -5.26
N ILE A 289 -20.82 -7.71 -4.75
CA ILE A 289 -20.38 -6.57 -5.54
C ILE A 289 -18.89 -6.33 -5.24
N VAL A 290 -18.07 -6.33 -6.28
CA VAL A 290 -16.64 -6.05 -6.18
C VAL A 290 -16.31 -4.81 -7.00
N CYS A 291 -15.81 -3.75 -6.35
CA CYS A 291 -15.47 -2.48 -6.97
C CYS A 291 -14.00 -2.15 -6.75
N GLU A 292 -13.37 -1.51 -7.72
CA GLU A 292 -12.00 -1.02 -7.59
C GLU A 292 -11.90 0.15 -6.61
N LYS A 293 -12.92 1.04 -6.62
CA LYS A 293 -12.96 2.24 -5.80
C LYS A 293 -14.21 2.25 -4.90
N LYS A 294 -14.06 2.83 -3.70
CA LYS A 294 -15.15 2.96 -2.73
C LYS A 294 -16.28 3.86 -3.22
N THR A 295 -15.99 4.77 -4.15
CA THR A 295 -16.94 5.74 -4.74
C THR A 295 -17.49 5.31 -6.10
N ALA A 296 -17.30 4.07 -6.48
CA ALA A 296 -17.80 3.53 -7.74
C ALA A 296 -19.28 3.13 -7.64
#